data_66658147be29c79178f84ead3838ed82
#
_entry.id   66658147be29c79178f84ead3838ed82
#
_cell.length_a   1.000
_cell.length_b   1.000
_cell.length_c   1.000
_cell.angle_alpha   90.00
_cell.angle_beta   90.00
_cell.angle_gamma   90.00
#
_symmetry.space_group_name_H-M   'P 1'
#
loop_
_entity.id
_entity.type
_entity.pdbx_description
1 polymer ?
#
loop_
_entity_poly.entity_id
_entity_poly.type
_entity_poly.pdbx_seq_one_letter_code
_entity_poly.pdbx_strand_id
1 'polypeptide(L)'
;MEFQERKEKHDLRKEINSLLVTVGRVSKRQFLEYFADNKQEQVGYLLHQMVQTGEVCEPEEGVYLPDARFLDTSYYKTTKIHGSENVYADMQKYTGHLTQLQKKQQAFWVFLDFKKRMQAQDPVAIDSREFPFMLLAFFADGCIYEILEVMKGEESQLALLASKERYESITGQVRRIVIIDRMEQIEGLKRYQIHGIAGYVTVDADGKTCYQHP
;
A
#
# COMPACT_ATOMS: atom_id res chain seq x y z
N MET A 1 36.13 1.31 -8.75
CA MET A 1 34.94 1.74 -9.49
C MET A 1 33.95 0.59 -9.67
N GLU A 2 34.26 -0.48 -10.39
CA GLU A 2 33.31 -1.61 -10.64
C GLU A 2 32.72 -2.27 -9.39
N PHE A 3 33.46 -2.41 -8.30
CA PHE A 3 32.97 -3.03 -7.07
C PHE A 3 31.91 -2.15 -6.36
N GLN A 4 32.09 -0.85 -6.40
CA GLN A 4 31.17 0.10 -5.79
C GLN A 4 29.86 0.21 -6.58
N GLU A 5 29.94 0.24 -7.92
CA GLU A 5 28.77 0.16 -8.80
C GLU A 5 27.97 -1.13 -8.64
N ARG A 6 28.63 -2.27 -8.49
CA ARG A 6 27.95 -3.56 -8.25
C ARG A 6 27.23 -3.58 -6.91
N LYS A 7 27.84 -2.99 -5.88
CA LYS A 7 27.23 -2.88 -4.55
C LYS A 7 26.00 -1.97 -4.59
N GLU A 8 26.11 -0.80 -5.20
CA GLU A 8 24.99 0.15 -5.35
C GLU A 8 23.81 -0.45 -6.12
N LYS A 9 24.06 -1.17 -7.22
CA LYS A 9 23.03 -1.91 -7.99
C LYS A 9 22.37 -3.01 -7.15
N HIS A 10 23.13 -3.71 -6.34
CA HIS A 10 22.60 -4.76 -5.47
C HIS A 10 21.71 -4.18 -4.37
N ASP A 11 22.13 -3.09 -3.76
CA ASP A 11 21.37 -2.40 -2.71
C ASP A 11 20.08 -1.81 -3.28
N LEU A 12 20.11 -1.17 -4.45
CA LEU A 12 18.92 -0.66 -5.13
C LEU A 12 17.93 -1.77 -5.51
N ARG A 13 18.41 -2.94 -5.94
CA ARG A 13 17.56 -4.10 -6.22
C ARG A 13 16.84 -4.62 -4.98
N LYS A 14 17.53 -4.61 -3.82
CA LYS A 14 16.90 -4.94 -2.53
C LYS A 14 15.84 -3.91 -2.13
N GLU A 15 16.12 -2.62 -2.31
CA GLU A 15 15.15 -1.56 -2.05
C GLU A 15 13.88 -1.73 -2.91
N ILE A 16 14.02 -2.01 -4.20
CA ILE A 16 12.90 -2.28 -5.12
C ILE A 16 12.08 -3.49 -4.63
N ASN A 17 12.73 -4.60 -4.29
CA ASN A 17 12.04 -5.79 -3.79
C ASN A 17 11.34 -5.54 -2.46
N SER A 18 11.99 -4.85 -1.52
CA SER A 18 11.40 -4.49 -0.23
C SER A 18 10.13 -3.65 -0.41
N LEU A 19 10.18 -2.67 -1.31
CA LEU A 19 9.02 -1.83 -1.61
C LEU A 19 7.88 -2.64 -2.22
N LEU A 20 8.18 -3.53 -3.18
CA LEU A 20 7.18 -4.41 -3.79
C LEU A 20 6.54 -5.35 -2.76
N VAL A 21 7.32 -5.93 -1.86
CA VAL A 21 6.79 -6.79 -0.79
C VAL A 21 5.89 -6.00 0.15
N THR A 22 6.25 -4.76 0.47
CA THR A 22 5.47 -3.90 1.38
C THR A 22 4.15 -3.45 0.76
N VAL A 23 4.20 -2.93 -0.46
CA VAL A 23 3.03 -2.35 -1.13
C VAL A 23 2.23 -3.42 -1.88
N GLY A 24 2.91 -4.43 -2.41
CA GLY A 24 2.33 -5.54 -3.17
C GLY A 24 2.05 -5.22 -4.64
N ARG A 25 1.69 -3.99 -4.99
CA ARG A 25 1.44 -3.52 -6.36
C ARG A 25 1.96 -2.09 -6.50
N VAL A 26 2.88 -1.86 -7.42
CA VAL A 26 3.52 -0.55 -7.63
C VAL A 26 3.58 -0.22 -9.10
N SER A 27 3.13 0.97 -9.50
CA SER A 27 3.28 1.44 -10.88
C SER A 27 4.69 1.98 -11.13
N LYS A 28 5.12 1.97 -12.40
CA LYS A 28 6.39 2.58 -12.82
C LYS A 28 6.51 4.02 -12.34
N ARG A 29 5.43 4.79 -12.45
CA ARG A 29 5.40 6.19 -12.00
C ARG A 29 5.63 6.29 -10.50
N GLN A 30 5.02 5.42 -9.69
CA GLN A 30 5.23 5.39 -8.24
C GLN A 30 6.68 5.06 -7.89
N PHE A 31 7.31 4.13 -8.61
CA PHE A 31 8.75 3.86 -8.45
C PHE A 31 9.58 5.10 -8.73
N LEU A 32 9.33 5.77 -9.86
CA LEU A 32 10.08 6.96 -10.23
C LEU A 32 9.88 8.11 -9.23
N GLU A 33 8.71 8.23 -8.61
CA GLU A 33 8.45 9.22 -7.57
C GLU A 33 9.06 8.84 -6.21
N TYR A 34 9.16 7.54 -5.92
CA TYR A 34 9.76 7.06 -4.67
C TYR A 34 11.27 7.22 -4.64
N PHE A 35 11.93 6.87 -5.73
CA PHE A 35 13.38 6.99 -5.87
C PHE A 35 13.78 8.39 -6.34
N ALA A 36 14.91 8.90 -5.82
CA ALA A 36 15.44 10.20 -6.22
C ALA A 36 15.76 10.25 -7.72
N ASP A 37 15.68 11.43 -8.31
CA ASP A 37 15.84 11.66 -9.76
C ASP A 37 17.12 11.04 -10.34
N ASN A 38 18.23 11.08 -9.60
CA ASN A 38 19.51 10.48 -10.02
C ASN A 38 19.51 8.95 -10.08
N LYS A 39 18.49 8.28 -9.52
CA LYS A 39 18.33 6.82 -9.54
C LYS A 39 17.30 6.33 -10.54
N GLN A 40 16.48 7.19 -11.12
CA GLN A 40 15.32 6.82 -11.95
C GLN A 40 15.68 5.95 -13.17
N GLU A 41 16.75 6.29 -13.89
CA GLU A 41 17.20 5.48 -15.03
C GLU A 41 17.67 4.08 -14.59
N GLN A 42 18.40 4.02 -13.46
CA GLN A 42 18.87 2.76 -12.89
C GLN A 42 17.70 1.89 -12.43
N VAL A 43 16.68 2.50 -11.80
CA VAL A 43 15.45 1.81 -11.37
C VAL A 43 14.72 1.22 -12.58
N GLY A 44 14.53 1.99 -13.67
CA GLY A 44 13.89 1.52 -14.89
C GLY A 44 14.63 0.33 -15.50
N TYR A 45 15.96 0.41 -15.59
CA TYR A 45 16.80 -0.67 -16.09
C TYR A 45 16.72 -1.93 -15.21
N LEU A 46 16.80 -1.76 -13.88
CA LEU A 46 16.73 -2.88 -12.94
C LEU A 46 15.35 -3.55 -12.94
N LEU A 47 14.25 -2.80 -12.99
CA LEU A 47 12.90 -3.35 -13.11
C LEU A 47 12.78 -4.22 -14.36
N HIS A 48 13.27 -3.73 -15.50
CA HIS A 48 13.28 -4.51 -16.73
C HIS A 48 14.07 -5.82 -16.61
N GLN A 49 15.26 -5.77 -16.00
CA GLN A 49 16.06 -6.97 -15.71
C GLN A 49 15.34 -7.94 -14.76
N MET A 50 14.72 -7.41 -13.69
CA MET A 50 14.02 -8.22 -12.68
C MET A 50 12.79 -8.91 -13.28
N VAL A 51 12.11 -8.28 -14.23
CA VAL A 51 11.02 -8.92 -15.00
C VAL A 51 11.58 -10.04 -15.88
N GLN A 52 12.69 -9.81 -16.60
CA GLN A 52 13.31 -10.84 -17.44
C GLN A 52 13.82 -12.05 -16.65
N THR A 53 14.31 -11.82 -15.42
CA THR A 53 14.78 -12.91 -14.53
C THR A 53 13.65 -13.56 -13.73
N GLY A 54 12.41 -13.07 -13.85
CA GLY A 54 11.24 -13.57 -13.14
C GLY A 54 11.25 -13.27 -11.64
N GLU A 55 12.02 -12.27 -11.20
CA GLU A 55 12.00 -11.79 -9.81
C GLU A 55 10.82 -10.85 -9.53
N VAL A 56 10.32 -10.22 -10.58
CA VAL A 56 9.18 -9.30 -10.57
C VAL A 56 8.24 -9.69 -11.70
N CYS A 57 6.95 -9.65 -11.43
CA CYS A 57 5.92 -9.81 -12.46
C CYS A 57 5.44 -8.45 -12.97
N GLU A 58 5.23 -8.33 -14.26
CA GLU A 58 4.61 -7.17 -14.90
C GLU A 58 3.31 -7.63 -15.59
N PRO A 59 2.17 -7.75 -14.85
CA PRO A 59 0.91 -8.23 -15.41
C PRO A 59 0.25 -7.26 -16.38
N GLU A 60 0.56 -5.98 -16.25
CA GLU A 60 0.10 -4.88 -17.08
C GLU A 60 1.30 -3.97 -17.33
N GLU A 61 1.37 -3.32 -18.49
CA GLU A 61 2.47 -2.42 -18.83
C GLU A 61 2.70 -1.36 -17.75
N GLY A 62 3.91 -1.33 -17.19
CA GLY A 62 4.29 -0.37 -16.15
C GLY A 62 3.67 -0.62 -14.78
N VAL A 63 3.11 -1.80 -14.52
CA VAL A 63 2.61 -2.21 -13.20
C VAL A 63 3.36 -3.45 -12.73
N TYR A 64 3.96 -3.37 -11.57
CA TYR A 64 4.85 -4.39 -11.03
C TYR A 64 4.28 -5.01 -9.77
N LEU A 65 4.45 -6.33 -9.66
CA LEU A 65 4.11 -7.14 -8.49
C LEU A 65 5.35 -7.92 -8.06
N PRO A 66 5.52 -8.21 -6.76
CA PRO A 66 6.55 -9.15 -6.34
C PRO A 66 6.29 -10.52 -6.98
N ASP A 67 7.35 -11.28 -7.28
CA ASP A 67 7.18 -12.64 -7.79
C ASP A 67 6.38 -13.47 -6.79
N ALA A 68 5.45 -14.28 -7.31
CA ALA A 68 4.63 -15.21 -6.54
C ALA A 68 5.45 -16.19 -5.67
N ARG A 69 6.73 -16.43 -5.98
CA ARG A 69 7.64 -17.23 -5.17
C ARG A 69 8.05 -16.56 -3.86
N PHE A 70 7.96 -15.23 -3.78
CA PHE A 70 8.25 -14.41 -2.59
C PHE A 70 7.00 -13.99 -1.81
N LEU A 71 5.84 -14.06 -2.44
CA LEU A 71 4.56 -13.97 -1.75
C LEU A 71 4.40 -15.29 -0.99
N ASP A 72 4.15 -15.20 0.31
CA ASP A 72 4.00 -16.37 1.19
C ASP A 72 3.21 -17.48 0.47
N THR A 73 3.92 -18.56 0.14
CA THR A 73 3.46 -19.65 -0.70
C THR A 73 2.24 -20.38 -0.16
N SER A 74 1.85 -20.10 1.09
CA SER A 74 0.62 -20.63 1.68
C SER A 74 -0.63 -20.18 0.93
N TYR A 75 -0.64 -18.97 0.35
CA TYR A 75 -1.78 -18.42 -0.39
C TYR A 75 -1.91 -19.01 -1.80
N TYR A 76 -0.77 -19.31 -2.46
CA TYR A 76 -0.74 -19.84 -3.83
C TYR A 76 -0.68 -21.36 -3.90
N LYS A 77 -0.22 -22.05 -2.85
CA LYS A 77 -0.20 -23.52 -2.81
C LYS A 77 -1.58 -24.14 -2.70
N THR A 78 -2.54 -23.43 -2.14
CA THR A 78 -3.92 -23.91 -2.03
C THR A 78 -4.67 -23.90 -3.37
N THR A 79 -4.29 -23.06 -4.32
CA THR A 79 -4.98 -22.97 -5.62
C THR A 79 -4.58 -24.04 -6.63
N LYS A 80 -3.46 -24.74 -6.44
CA LYS A 80 -2.99 -25.78 -7.38
C LYS A 80 -3.38 -27.22 -7.01
N ILE A 81 -3.94 -27.47 -5.82
CA ILE A 81 -4.08 -28.84 -5.28
C ILE A 81 -5.52 -29.40 -5.32
N HIS A 82 -6.55 -28.58 -5.50
CA HIS A 82 -7.93 -29.09 -5.45
C HIS A 82 -8.65 -28.87 -6.78
N GLY A 83 -9.08 -30.02 -7.34
CA GLY A 83 -9.89 -30.05 -8.57
C GLY A 83 -11.24 -29.34 -8.42
N SER A 84 -11.66 -28.82 -9.51
CA SER A 84 -12.92 -28.26 -10.01
C SER A 84 -14.08 -27.79 -9.09
N GLU A 85 -14.16 -28.11 -7.82
CA GLU A 85 -15.30 -27.73 -6.97
C GLU A 85 -15.17 -26.39 -6.25
N ASN A 86 -13.98 -25.78 -6.24
CA ASN A 86 -13.70 -24.52 -5.51
C ASN A 86 -13.36 -23.31 -6.39
N VAL A 87 -13.58 -23.38 -7.70
CA VAL A 87 -13.22 -22.30 -8.63
C VAL A 87 -13.86 -20.96 -8.24
N TYR A 88 -15.11 -20.99 -7.75
CA TYR A 88 -15.80 -19.76 -7.31
C TYR A 88 -15.23 -19.17 -6.02
N ALA A 89 -14.88 -19.99 -5.04
CA ALA A 89 -14.28 -19.54 -3.79
C ALA A 89 -12.87 -19.02 -4.04
N ASP A 90 -12.13 -19.64 -4.95
CA ASP A 90 -10.79 -19.22 -5.33
C ASP A 90 -10.82 -17.94 -6.17
N MET A 91 -11.81 -17.77 -7.06
CA MET A 91 -12.03 -16.51 -7.78
C MET A 91 -12.40 -15.37 -6.83
N GLN A 92 -13.27 -15.60 -5.84
CA GLN A 92 -13.59 -14.56 -4.84
C GLN A 92 -12.38 -14.17 -3.99
N LYS A 93 -11.57 -15.15 -3.57
CA LYS A 93 -10.32 -14.89 -2.85
C LYS A 93 -9.32 -14.14 -3.71
N TYR A 94 -9.17 -14.54 -4.98
CA TYR A 94 -8.28 -13.87 -5.94
C TYR A 94 -8.72 -12.44 -6.22
N THR A 95 -10.02 -12.22 -6.44
CA THR A 95 -10.60 -10.88 -6.65
C THR A 95 -10.42 -10.01 -5.40
N GLY A 96 -10.65 -10.55 -4.20
CA GLY A 96 -10.41 -9.86 -2.95
C GLY A 96 -8.94 -9.49 -2.75
N HIS A 97 -8.01 -10.36 -3.13
CA HIS A 97 -6.59 -10.08 -3.04
C HIS A 97 -6.15 -8.98 -4.03
N LEU A 98 -6.63 -9.01 -5.28
CA LEU A 98 -6.37 -7.95 -6.25
C LEU A 98 -6.91 -6.60 -5.78
N THR A 99 -8.11 -6.59 -5.21
CA THR A 99 -8.70 -5.38 -4.62
C THR A 99 -7.82 -4.84 -3.50
N GLN A 100 -7.31 -5.70 -2.63
CA GLN A 100 -6.42 -5.30 -1.54
C GLN A 100 -5.10 -4.72 -2.06
N LEU A 101 -4.52 -5.31 -3.11
CA LEU A 101 -3.32 -4.77 -3.75
C LEU A 101 -3.57 -3.40 -4.40
N GLN A 102 -4.74 -3.20 -5.01
CA GLN A 102 -5.13 -1.91 -5.57
C GLN A 102 -5.31 -0.86 -4.47
N LYS A 103 -5.94 -1.22 -3.34
CA LYS A 103 -6.07 -0.35 -2.17
C LYS A 103 -4.70 0.07 -1.62
N LYS A 104 -3.77 -0.88 -1.46
CA LYS A 104 -2.39 -0.57 -1.05
C LYS A 104 -1.65 0.32 -2.05
N GLN A 105 -1.89 0.14 -3.35
CA GLN A 105 -1.33 1.01 -4.39
C GLN A 105 -1.85 2.46 -4.27
N GLN A 106 -3.14 2.64 -3.95
CA GLN A 106 -3.71 3.98 -3.70
C GLN A 106 -3.12 4.59 -2.41
N ALA A 107 -3.02 3.80 -1.35
CA ALA A 107 -2.37 4.23 -0.11
C ALA A 107 -0.90 4.65 -0.34
N PHE A 108 -0.23 4.00 -1.27
CA PHE A 108 1.14 4.36 -1.61
C PHE A 108 1.25 5.72 -2.32
N TRP A 109 0.26 6.15 -3.11
CA TRP A 109 0.19 7.52 -3.63
C TRP A 109 0.09 8.56 -2.52
N VAL A 110 -0.74 8.29 -1.52
CA VAL A 110 -0.85 9.15 -0.34
C VAL A 110 0.48 9.24 0.40
N PHE A 111 1.14 8.10 0.63
CA PHE A 111 2.47 8.08 1.25
C PHE A 111 3.50 8.89 0.44
N LEU A 112 3.54 8.75 -0.90
CA LEU A 112 4.48 9.51 -1.76
C LEU A 112 4.30 11.02 -1.63
N ASP A 113 3.06 11.47 -1.51
CA ASP A 113 2.76 12.88 -1.31
C ASP A 113 3.28 13.38 0.06
N PHE A 114 3.13 12.57 1.11
CA PHE A 114 3.74 12.85 2.41
C PHE A 114 5.27 12.82 2.36
N LYS A 115 5.85 11.85 1.67
CA LYS A 115 7.32 11.77 1.50
C LYS A 115 7.91 13.02 0.85
N LYS A 116 7.18 13.64 -0.09
CA LYS A 116 7.61 14.90 -0.72
C LYS A 116 7.55 16.11 0.21
N ARG A 117 6.56 16.16 1.10
CA ARG A 117 6.29 17.32 1.97
C ARG A 117 7.01 17.23 3.31
N MET A 118 7.19 16.01 3.79
CA MET A 118 7.73 15.70 5.09
C MET A 118 8.83 14.65 4.90
N GLN A 119 9.82 14.62 5.74
CA GLN A 119 10.84 13.56 5.71
C GLN A 119 10.27 12.25 6.26
N ALA A 120 9.27 11.67 5.57
CA ALA A 120 8.67 10.42 5.96
C ALA A 120 9.66 9.26 5.79
N GLN A 121 9.71 8.39 6.79
CA GLN A 121 10.44 7.12 6.71
C GLN A 121 9.69 6.16 5.77
N ASP A 122 10.37 5.10 5.35
CA ASP A 122 9.81 4.12 4.44
C ASP A 122 8.51 3.51 4.99
N PRO A 123 7.55 3.20 4.12
CA PRO A 123 6.25 2.69 4.54
C PRO A 123 6.36 1.24 5.02
N VAL A 124 5.50 0.88 5.95
CA VAL A 124 5.32 -0.48 6.45
C VAL A 124 3.91 -0.94 6.12
N ALA A 125 3.76 -2.16 5.65
CA ALA A 125 2.44 -2.75 5.44
C ALA A 125 1.76 -3.02 6.79
N ILE A 126 0.48 -2.66 6.89
CA ILE A 126 -0.37 -3.08 7.99
C ILE A 126 -1.10 -4.34 7.51
N ASP A 127 -0.72 -5.49 8.07
CA ASP A 127 -1.32 -6.77 7.72
C ASP A 127 -2.28 -7.22 8.85
N SER A 128 -3.36 -6.48 8.98
CA SER A 128 -4.38 -6.73 10.00
C SER A 128 -5.55 -7.50 9.41
N ARG A 129 -5.78 -8.73 9.88
CA ARG A 129 -6.98 -9.51 9.54
C ARG A 129 -8.25 -8.90 10.15
N GLU A 130 -8.12 -8.24 11.28
CA GLU A 130 -9.22 -7.59 11.99
C GLU A 130 -9.63 -6.28 11.31
N PHE A 131 -8.64 -5.54 10.79
CA PHE A 131 -8.85 -4.25 10.12
C PHE A 131 -8.25 -4.26 8.71
N PRO A 132 -8.85 -4.97 7.76
CA PRO A 132 -8.32 -5.11 6.39
C PRO A 132 -8.29 -3.79 5.61
N PHE A 133 -8.96 -2.77 6.10
CA PHE A 133 -8.97 -1.41 5.55
C PHE A 133 -7.78 -0.56 6.01
N MET A 134 -6.99 -1.00 6.99
CA MET A 134 -5.71 -0.40 7.37
C MET A 134 -4.64 -0.95 6.44
N LEU A 135 -3.98 -0.09 5.67
CA LEU A 135 -3.18 -0.52 4.53
C LEU A 135 -1.68 -0.34 4.74
N LEU A 136 -1.28 0.87 5.08
CA LEU A 136 0.12 1.25 5.26
C LEU A 136 0.28 2.12 6.51
N ALA A 137 1.46 2.06 7.12
CA ALA A 137 1.89 3.01 8.13
C ALA A 137 3.27 3.56 7.78
N PHE A 138 3.58 4.76 8.25
CA PHE A 138 4.89 5.37 8.15
C PHE A 138 5.12 6.34 9.32
N PHE A 139 6.38 6.67 9.56
CA PHE A 139 6.76 7.62 10.60
C PHE A 139 7.18 8.95 9.95
N ALA A 140 6.62 10.05 10.46
CA ALA A 140 7.00 11.41 10.07
C ALA A 140 6.69 12.38 11.22
N ASP A 141 7.49 13.41 11.39
CA ASP A 141 7.31 14.50 12.38
C ASP A 141 7.01 14.01 13.81
N GLY A 142 7.66 12.92 14.24
CA GLY A 142 7.46 12.37 15.57
C GLY A 142 6.14 11.61 15.77
N CYS A 143 5.37 11.39 14.71
CA CYS A 143 4.09 10.69 14.73
C CYS A 143 4.10 9.46 13.82
N ILE A 144 3.31 8.46 14.17
CA ILE A 144 2.96 7.34 13.29
C ILE A 144 1.73 7.75 12.49
N TYR A 145 1.83 7.69 11.18
CA TYR A 145 0.70 7.87 10.28
C TYR A 145 0.21 6.51 9.80
N GLU A 146 -1.09 6.27 9.95
CA GLU A 146 -1.78 5.10 9.43
C GLU A 146 -2.66 5.53 8.25
N ILE A 147 -2.55 4.84 7.11
CA ILE A 147 -3.40 5.09 5.95
C ILE A 147 -4.47 4.02 5.91
N LEU A 148 -5.71 4.47 5.97
CA LEU A 148 -6.92 3.65 5.90
C LEU A 148 -7.66 3.94 4.61
N GLU A 149 -8.41 2.96 4.08
CA GLU A 149 -9.31 3.16 2.97
C GLU A 149 -10.72 2.71 3.35
N VAL A 150 -11.67 3.61 3.19
CA VAL A 150 -13.09 3.37 3.50
C VAL A 150 -13.93 3.82 2.32
N MET A 151 -14.32 2.87 1.49
CA MET A 151 -15.14 3.12 0.33
C MET A 151 -16.62 3.27 0.73
N LYS A 152 -17.41 3.85 -0.17
CA LYS A 152 -18.87 3.97 0.03
C LYS A 152 -19.50 2.60 0.29
N GLY A 153 -20.21 2.47 1.41
CA GLY A 153 -20.82 1.23 1.86
C GLY A 153 -19.94 0.41 2.83
N GLU A 154 -18.69 0.79 3.03
CA GLU A 154 -17.75 0.16 3.97
C GLU A 154 -17.62 0.92 5.30
N GLU A 155 -18.39 1.98 5.49
CA GLU A 155 -18.27 2.90 6.64
C GLU A 155 -18.44 2.19 7.99
N SER A 156 -19.19 1.07 8.02
CA SER A 156 -19.35 0.24 9.23
C SER A 156 -18.03 -0.36 9.73
N GLN A 157 -17.01 -0.49 8.89
CA GLN A 157 -15.69 -0.96 9.28
C GLN A 157 -15.04 -0.03 10.31
N LEU A 158 -15.30 1.27 10.22
CA LEU A 158 -14.83 2.24 11.20
C LEU A 158 -15.48 2.06 12.59
N ALA A 159 -16.68 1.51 12.65
CA ALA A 159 -17.35 1.22 13.93
C ALA A 159 -16.56 0.18 14.74
N LEU A 160 -15.94 -0.80 14.08
CA LEU A 160 -15.08 -1.80 14.73
C LEU A 160 -13.84 -1.14 15.31
N LEU A 161 -13.18 -0.27 14.54
CA LEU A 161 -12.02 0.49 15.01
C LEU A 161 -12.38 1.39 16.18
N ALA A 162 -13.47 2.16 16.10
CA ALA A 162 -13.95 3.01 17.17
C ALA A 162 -14.29 2.22 18.44
N SER A 163 -14.86 1.02 18.28
CA SER A 163 -15.16 0.14 19.43
C SER A 163 -13.88 -0.30 20.14
N LYS A 164 -12.86 -0.72 19.37
CA LYS A 164 -11.56 -1.13 19.93
C LYS A 164 -10.88 0.03 20.67
N GLU A 165 -10.87 1.20 20.09
CA GLU A 165 -10.25 2.40 20.66
C GLU A 165 -10.84 2.84 21.99
N ARG A 166 -12.10 2.54 22.26
CA ARG A 166 -12.73 2.82 23.56
C ARG A 166 -12.15 1.99 24.69
N TYR A 167 -11.58 0.83 24.40
CA TYR A 167 -11.02 -0.09 25.38
C TYR A 167 -9.48 -0.02 25.46
N GLU A 168 -8.83 0.53 24.43
CA GLU A 168 -7.38 0.68 24.38
C GLU A 168 -6.99 2.14 24.63
N SER A 169 -6.08 2.38 25.59
CA SER A 169 -5.50 3.70 25.78
C SER A 169 -4.57 4.02 24.60
N ILE A 170 -5.08 4.70 23.59
CA ILE A 170 -4.28 5.13 22.46
C ILE A 170 -3.40 6.29 22.92
N THR A 171 -2.10 6.07 22.93
CA THR A 171 -1.12 7.13 23.15
C THR A 171 -1.15 8.09 21.96
N GLY A 172 -1.28 9.38 22.20
CA GLY A 172 -1.60 10.46 21.24
C GLY A 172 -0.61 10.71 20.08
N GLN A 173 0.18 9.70 19.67
CA GLN A 173 1.17 9.80 18.60
C GLN A 173 0.70 9.18 17.27
N VAL A 174 -0.49 8.60 17.22
CA VAL A 174 -1.03 8.01 16.01
C VAL A 174 -1.92 9.02 15.27
N ARG A 175 -1.64 9.24 14.01
CA ARG A 175 -2.42 10.08 13.10
C ARG A 175 -2.94 9.24 11.95
N ARG A 176 -4.19 9.44 11.53
CA ARG A 176 -4.85 8.65 10.50
C ARG A 176 -5.25 9.48 9.31
N ILE A 177 -4.96 8.95 8.14
CA ILE A 177 -5.37 9.51 6.87
C ILE A 177 -6.36 8.52 6.27
N VAL A 178 -7.57 8.98 5.98
CA VAL A 178 -8.63 8.12 5.46
C VAL A 178 -8.83 8.40 3.98
N ILE A 179 -8.54 7.40 3.15
CA ILE A 179 -8.87 7.42 1.72
C ILE A 179 -10.36 7.14 1.58
N ILE A 180 -11.04 7.97 0.80
CA ILE A 180 -12.48 7.92 0.54
C ILE A 180 -12.76 8.08 -0.95
N ASP A 181 -13.91 7.61 -1.42
CA ASP A 181 -14.35 7.79 -2.82
C ASP A 181 -14.71 9.26 -3.12
N ARG A 182 -15.41 9.89 -2.18
CA ARG A 182 -15.98 11.23 -2.37
C ARG A 182 -15.98 12.01 -1.08
N MET A 183 -15.77 13.32 -1.20
CA MET A 183 -15.71 14.20 -0.04
C MET A 183 -17.04 14.30 0.74
N GLU A 184 -18.18 14.04 0.09
CA GLU A 184 -19.48 14.02 0.76
C GLU A 184 -19.64 12.93 1.80
N GLN A 185 -18.78 11.88 1.78
CA GLN A 185 -18.78 10.84 2.80
C GLN A 185 -18.32 11.33 4.19
N ILE A 186 -17.55 12.41 4.23
CA ILE A 186 -16.89 12.89 5.46
C ILE A 186 -17.88 13.08 6.61
N GLU A 187 -19.01 13.72 6.36
CA GLU A 187 -20.01 13.96 7.41
C GLU A 187 -20.59 12.66 7.98
N GLY A 188 -20.74 11.63 7.14
CA GLY A 188 -21.14 10.30 7.59
C GLY A 188 -20.07 9.58 8.40
N LEU A 189 -18.79 9.84 8.10
CA LEU A 189 -17.66 9.20 8.78
C LEU A 189 -17.37 9.85 10.14
N LYS A 190 -17.56 11.14 10.30
CA LYS A 190 -17.37 11.87 11.57
C LYS A 190 -18.19 11.29 12.72
N ARG A 191 -19.35 10.70 12.45
CA ARG A 191 -20.18 10.05 13.47
C ARG A 191 -19.51 8.91 14.23
N TYR A 192 -18.50 8.26 13.62
CA TYR A 192 -17.78 7.16 14.26
C TYR A 192 -16.75 7.63 15.29
N GLN A 193 -16.41 8.92 15.30
CA GLN A 193 -15.51 9.54 16.28
C GLN A 193 -14.17 8.82 16.42
N ILE A 194 -13.58 8.43 15.27
CA ILE A 194 -12.27 7.78 15.22
C ILE A 194 -11.20 8.74 15.74
N HIS A 195 -10.39 8.27 16.66
CA HIS A 195 -9.31 9.06 17.22
C HIS A 195 -8.19 9.31 16.21
N GLY A 196 -7.57 10.49 16.29
CA GLY A 196 -6.34 10.80 15.54
C GLY A 196 -6.52 11.00 14.03
N ILE A 197 -7.74 11.21 13.51
CA ILE A 197 -7.91 11.54 12.10
C ILE A 197 -7.21 12.86 11.80
N ALA A 198 -6.19 12.81 10.94
CA ALA A 198 -5.43 13.97 10.47
C ALA A 198 -6.01 14.55 9.18
N GLY A 199 -6.75 13.76 8.41
CA GLY A 199 -7.39 14.21 7.18
C GLY A 199 -8.08 13.10 6.41
N TYR A 200 -8.91 13.55 5.46
CA TYR A 200 -9.53 12.72 4.45
C TYR A 200 -8.88 13.00 3.11
N VAL A 201 -8.78 12.00 2.24
CA VAL A 201 -8.14 12.15 0.93
C VAL A 201 -8.88 11.33 -0.12
N THR A 202 -9.07 11.91 -1.29
CA THR A 202 -9.42 11.16 -2.50
C THR A 202 -8.18 10.98 -3.37
N VAL A 203 -8.07 9.84 -4.04
CA VAL A 203 -6.99 9.54 -4.98
C VAL A 203 -7.64 9.23 -6.32
N ASP A 204 -7.29 9.98 -7.36
CA ASP A 204 -7.79 9.73 -8.71
C ASP A 204 -7.00 8.64 -9.44
N ALA A 205 -7.43 8.28 -10.64
CA ALA A 205 -6.79 7.25 -11.46
C ALA A 205 -5.31 7.56 -11.79
N ASP A 206 -4.95 8.84 -11.83
CA ASP A 206 -3.59 9.31 -12.09
C ASP A 206 -2.75 9.41 -10.80
N GLY A 207 -3.30 9.02 -9.65
CA GLY A 207 -2.63 9.08 -8.36
C GLY A 207 -2.56 10.48 -7.75
N LYS A 208 -3.33 11.44 -8.29
CA LYS A 208 -3.41 12.77 -7.71
C LYS A 208 -4.28 12.75 -6.46
N THR A 209 -3.75 13.31 -5.39
CA THR A 209 -4.40 13.38 -4.08
C THR A 209 -5.10 14.71 -3.86
N CYS A 210 -6.30 14.67 -3.29
CA CYS A 210 -7.02 15.86 -2.85
C CYS A 210 -7.40 15.69 -1.38
N TYR A 211 -6.93 16.61 -0.53
CA TYR A 211 -7.07 16.52 0.93
C TYR A 211 -8.15 17.45 1.46
N GLN A 212 -8.85 16.98 2.49
CA GLN A 212 -9.72 17.80 3.33
C GLN A 212 -9.39 17.54 4.80
N HIS A 213 -9.24 18.62 5.57
CA HIS A 213 -9.07 18.55 7.02
C HIS A 213 -10.35 18.03 7.71
N PRO A 214 -10.20 17.36 8.88
CA PRO A 214 -11.32 16.81 9.62
C PRO A 214 -12.34 17.85 10.05
#